data_171e041df5736b8875c6666355094c73
#
_entry.id   171e041df5736b8875c6666355094c73
#
_cell.length_a   1.000
_cell.length_b   1.000
_cell.length_c   1.000
_cell.angle_alpha   90.00
_cell.angle_beta   90.00
_cell.angle_gamma   90.00
#
_symmetry.space_group_name_H-M   'P 1'
#
loop_
_entity.id
_entity.type
_entity.pdbx_description
1 polymer ?
#
loop_
_entity_poly.entity_id
_entity_poly.type
_entity_poly.pdbx_seq_one_letter_code
_entity_poly.pdbx_strand_id
1 'polypeptide(L)'
;MVAIGMILLRRFESVNSLCAGDSGIMPTDLLNSARQTFLAYFDEYGVKPRLMTPDGAILVGRRNPIDGLPFVIRARIHSLGESVRWGEPNIFFLAPGIVTWTVALVEDRQVMGGLIGGEVVAEDEPEDRLEATNHLAACGASREAAVEFVRGLPSWPQSKTQEAADRLFSLFYRNSGWFPRLLEENRERTLQQREIAEEIHRRKSTGQRDFPLREERMLLSLIRSGDRKGARKLLNRYLGAVFLQSSDRVVVHALVIELLGYLVRTAVQDSPHLESLIESSHKWTARIMAARDFEDLSHIVKNALDDFMNMVFLLGFRSDHPGVGRALDYIATHFRENFSL
;
A
#
# COMPACT_ATOMS: atom_id res chain seq x y z
N MET A 1 -1.90 -36.17 -5.06
CA MET A 1 -2.57 -34.95 -4.59
C MET A 1 -3.11 -35.04 -3.15
N VAL A 2 -3.87 -36.07 -2.78
CA VAL A 2 -4.43 -36.23 -1.42
C VAL A 2 -3.38 -36.32 -0.31
N ALA A 3 -2.24 -37.00 -0.54
CA ALA A 3 -1.17 -37.18 0.48
C ALA A 3 -0.42 -35.88 0.82
N ILE A 4 -0.28 -34.95 -0.11
CA ILE A 4 0.39 -33.65 0.11
C ILE A 4 -0.49 -32.70 0.93
N GLY A 5 -1.80 -32.74 0.72
CA GLY A 5 -2.76 -32.01 1.53
C GLY A 5 -2.77 -32.47 3.00
N MET A 6 -2.61 -33.79 3.24
CA MET A 6 -2.53 -34.36 4.61
C MET A 6 -1.25 -33.98 5.34
N ILE A 7 -0.12 -33.83 4.66
CA ILE A 7 1.16 -33.41 5.28
C ILE A 7 1.11 -31.93 5.68
N LEU A 8 0.47 -31.07 4.88
CA LEU A 8 0.22 -29.68 5.23
C LEU A 8 -0.73 -29.58 6.43
N LEU A 9 -1.79 -30.40 6.47
CA LEU A 9 -2.75 -30.49 7.56
C LEU A 9 -2.10 -30.87 8.91
N ARG A 10 -1.26 -31.92 8.94
CA ARG A 10 -0.60 -32.38 10.18
C ARG A 10 0.40 -31.38 10.75
N ARG A 11 1.04 -30.55 9.92
CA ARG A 11 1.95 -29.48 10.43
C ARG A 11 1.21 -28.28 11.00
N PHE A 12 -0.01 -28.00 10.55
CA PHE A 12 -0.86 -26.98 11.18
C PHE A 12 -1.37 -27.42 12.58
N GLU A 13 -1.63 -28.71 12.77
CA GLU A 13 -2.03 -29.25 14.09
C GLU A 13 -0.88 -29.15 15.13
N SER A 14 0.38 -29.30 14.69
CA SER A 14 1.54 -29.16 15.59
C SER A 14 1.86 -27.73 15.99
N VAL A 15 1.42 -26.72 15.24
CA VAL A 15 1.62 -25.29 15.57
C VAL A 15 0.71 -24.83 16.70
N ASN A 16 -0.51 -25.40 16.82
CA ASN A 16 -1.39 -25.13 17.97
C ASN A 16 -0.78 -25.59 19.33
N SER A 17 0.16 -26.53 19.32
CA SER A 17 0.86 -26.98 20.54
C SER A 17 2.14 -26.19 20.86
N LEU A 18 2.68 -25.43 19.91
CA LEU A 18 3.91 -24.62 20.07
C LEU A 18 3.64 -23.16 20.46
N CYS A 19 2.40 -22.70 20.34
CA CYS A 19 1.99 -21.32 20.71
C CYS A 19 1.75 -21.13 22.23
N ALA A 20 2.13 -22.10 23.07
CA ALA A 20 2.00 -22.00 24.53
C ALA A 20 3.20 -21.33 25.24
N GLY A 21 4.09 -20.69 24.51
CA GLY A 21 5.22 -19.92 25.03
C GLY A 21 5.05 -18.42 24.78
N ASP A 22 5.09 -17.66 25.81
CA ASP A 22 5.03 -16.25 26.19
C ASP A 22 5.41 -15.13 25.18
N SER A 23 5.11 -15.29 23.90
CA SER A 23 5.25 -14.26 22.85
C SER A 23 3.96 -14.19 22.04
N GLY A 24 3.21 -13.11 22.22
CA GLY A 24 1.98 -12.66 21.56
C GLY A 24 1.20 -13.75 20.81
N ILE A 25 0.08 -14.21 21.39
CA ILE A 25 -0.82 -15.20 20.76
C ILE A 25 -1.25 -14.66 19.40
N MET A 26 -0.76 -15.28 18.31
CA MET A 26 -1.27 -14.97 16.98
C MET A 26 -2.77 -15.34 16.92
N PRO A 27 -3.62 -14.46 16.34
CA PRO A 27 -5.04 -14.75 16.22
C PRO A 27 -5.27 -16.08 15.48
N THR A 28 -6.12 -16.93 16.01
CA THR A 28 -6.49 -18.22 15.39
C THR A 28 -7.02 -18.01 13.97
N ASP A 29 -7.68 -16.89 13.74
CA ASP A 29 -8.23 -16.48 12.44
C ASP A 29 -7.13 -16.22 11.40
N LEU A 30 -5.97 -15.69 11.80
CA LEU A 30 -4.82 -15.52 10.91
C LEU A 30 -4.32 -16.86 10.38
N LEU A 31 -4.17 -17.85 11.23
CA LEU A 31 -3.69 -19.19 10.86
C LEU A 31 -4.67 -19.89 9.92
N ASN A 32 -5.97 -19.77 10.16
CA ASN A 32 -7.01 -20.34 9.30
C ASN A 32 -7.02 -19.67 7.92
N SER A 33 -6.95 -18.34 7.88
CA SER A 33 -6.91 -17.57 6.64
C SER A 33 -5.63 -17.85 5.83
N ALA A 34 -4.48 -17.94 6.50
CA ALA A 34 -3.23 -18.32 5.88
C ALA A 34 -3.31 -19.73 5.27
N ARG A 35 -3.91 -20.69 5.97
CA ARG A 35 -4.10 -22.06 5.47
C ARG A 35 -4.93 -22.13 4.21
N GLN A 36 -6.09 -21.46 4.18
CA GLN A 36 -6.95 -21.40 3.01
C GLN A 36 -6.23 -20.75 1.82
N THR A 37 -5.53 -19.66 2.09
CA THR A 37 -4.70 -18.96 1.11
C THR A 37 -3.60 -19.86 0.55
N PHE A 38 -2.90 -20.62 1.40
CA PHE A 38 -1.80 -21.51 0.96
C PHE A 38 -2.28 -22.62 0.03
N LEU A 39 -3.43 -23.22 0.32
CA LEU A 39 -4.01 -24.26 -0.51
C LEU A 39 -4.38 -23.72 -1.90
N ALA A 40 -5.17 -22.64 -1.95
CA ALA A 40 -5.60 -22.03 -3.20
C ALA A 40 -4.41 -21.53 -4.04
N TYR A 41 -3.42 -20.93 -3.40
CA TYR A 41 -2.24 -20.40 -4.08
C TYR A 41 -1.34 -21.52 -4.62
N PHE A 42 -1.15 -22.59 -3.85
CA PHE A 42 -0.37 -23.74 -4.31
C PHE A 42 -1.01 -24.46 -5.50
N ASP A 43 -2.33 -24.61 -5.49
CA ASP A 43 -3.07 -25.21 -6.60
C ASP A 43 -2.93 -24.39 -7.90
N GLU A 44 -2.83 -23.05 -7.78
CA GLU A 44 -2.75 -22.14 -8.93
C GLU A 44 -1.30 -21.98 -9.46
N TYR A 45 -0.32 -21.88 -8.56
CA TYR A 45 1.07 -21.54 -8.94
C TYR A 45 2.10 -22.65 -8.71
N GLY A 46 1.77 -23.70 -7.97
CA GLY A 46 2.69 -24.79 -7.65
C GLY A 46 3.80 -24.43 -6.64
N VAL A 47 3.82 -23.19 -6.13
CA VAL A 47 4.77 -22.74 -5.09
C VAL A 47 4.07 -22.68 -3.73
N LYS A 48 4.81 -23.00 -2.67
CA LYS A 48 4.27 -23.05 -1.31
C LYS A 48 4.57 -21.77 -0.58
N PRO A 49 3.56 -20.95 -0.28
CA PRO A 49 3.75 -19.76 0.55
C PRO A 49 4.15 -20.14 1.97
N ARG A 50 4.73 -19.17 2.67
CA ARG A 50 5.13 -19.29 4.06
C ARG A 50 4.67 -18.09 4.86
N LEU A 51 4.21 -18.32 6.09
CA LEU A 51 3.88 -17.25 7.03
C LEU A 51 5.10 -16.90 7.86
N MET A 52 5.42 -15.63 7.96
CA MET A 52 6.48 -15.12 8.83
C MET A 52 5.96 -14.09 9.84
N THR A 53 6.64 -14.03 10.96
CA THR A 53 6.47 -13.00 12.00
C THR A 53 7.09 -11.67 11.55
N PRO A 54 6.76 -10.54 12.23
CA PRO A 54 7.37 -9.24 11.90
C PRO A 54 8.89 -9.22 12.02
N ASP A 55 9.48 -10.07 12.84
CA ASP A 55 10.94 -10.24 13.01
C ASP A 55 11.58 -11.21 11.99
N GLY A 56 10.83 -11.66 10.99
CA GLY A 56 11.30 -12.45 9.85
C GLY A 56 11.43 -13.95 10.12
N ALA A 57 10.98 -14.45 11.27
CA ALA A 57 10.97 -15.88 11.58
C ALA A 57 9.83 -16.60 10.85
N ILE A 58 10.09 -17.80 10.32
CA ILE A 58 9.07 -18.61 9.65
C ILE A 58 8.22 -19.33 10.69
N LEU A 59 6.93 -19.00 10.71
CA LEU A 59 5.93 -19.58 11.60
C LEU A 59 5.28 -20.83 10.98
N VAL A 60 4.84 -20.71 9.75
CA VAL A 60 4.12 -21.76 9.02
C VAL A 60 4.71 -21.94 7.64
N GLY A 61 4.83 -23.19 7.20
CA GLY A 61 5.32 -23.56 5.90
C GLY A 61 6.59 -24.43 5.95
N ARG A 62 7.05 -24.89 4.79
CA ARG A 62 8.29 -25.67 4.70
C ARG A 62 9.48 -24.77 4.98
N ARG A 63 10.32 -25.16 5.93
CA ARG A 63 11.61 -24.49 6.15
C ARG A 63 12.59 -24.84 5.03
N ASN A 64 13.30 -23.82 4.56
CA ASN A 64 14.39 -23.95 3.63
C ASN A 64 15.73 -24.01 4.38
N PRO A 65 16.77 -24.66 3.82
CA PRO A 65 18.09 -24.73 4.46
C PRO A 65 18.72 -23.37 4.77
N ILE A 66 18.29 -22.32 4.06
CA ILE A 66 18.82 -20.95 4.19
C ILE A 66 18.04 -20.08 5.18
N ASP A 67 16.92 -20.54 5.73
CA ASP A 67 15.99 -19.70 6.52
C ASP A 67 16.62 -19.10 7.78
N GLY A 68 17.60 -19.78 8.36
CA GLY A 68 18.32 -19.31 9.56
C GLY A 68 19.47 -18.35 9.29
N LEU A 69 19.78 -18.06 8.04
CA LEU A 69 20.91 -17.19 7.70
C LEU A 69 20.57 -15.73 8.03
N PRO A 70 21.46 -15.00 8.73
CA PRO A 70 21.17 -13.62 9.15
C PRO A 70 20.81 -12.68 8.01
N PHE A 71 21.42 -12.86 6.83
CA PHE A 71 21.08 -12.00 5.69
C PHE A 71 19.68 -12.29 5.14
N VAL A 72 19.20 -13.55 5.15
CA VAL A 72 17.86 -13.93 4.73
C VAL A 72 16.81 -13.35 5.66
N ILE A 73 17.06 -13.41 6.98
CA ILE A 73 16.17 -12.81 7.99
C ILE A 73 16.08 -11.30 7.78
N ARG A 74 17.24 -10.61 7.62
CA ARG A 74 17.26 -9.17 7.35
C ARG A 74 16.55 -8.81 6.05
N ALA A 75 16.75 -9.57 4.98
CA ALA A 75 16.09 -9.34 3.70
C ALA A 75 14.56 -9.46 3.82
N ARG A 76 14.05 -10.42 4.61
CA ARG A 76 12.62 -10.60 4.88
C ARG A 76 12.04 -9.43 5.68
N ILE A 77 12.71 -8.99 6.73
CA ILE A 77 12.29 -7.84 7.54
C ILE A 77 12.25 -6.59 6.67
N HIS A 78 13.30 -6.36 5.89
CA HIS A 78 13.34 -5.24 4.96
C HIS A 78 12.20 -5.32 3.92
N SER A 79 12.00 -6.46 3.29
CA SER A 79 10.94 -6.67 2.31
C SER A 79 9.54 -6.49 2.91
N LEU A 80 9.32 -6.93 4.14
CA LEU A 80 8.07 -6.67 4.86
C LEU A 80 7.87 -5.16 5.06
N GLY A 81 8.90 -4.44 5.51
CA GLY A 81 8.87 -2.99 5.66
C GLY A 81 8.55 -2.26 4.36
N GLU A 82 9.17 -2.67 3.25
CA GLU A 82 8.89 -2.11 1.92
C GLU A 82 7.45 -2.44 1.45
N SER A 83 6.96 -3.67 1.68
CA SER A 83 5.57 -4.02 1.36
C SER A 83 4.56 -3.16 2.14
N VAL A 84 4.83 -2.88 3.42
CA VAL A 84 4.01 -1.95 4.23
C VAL A 84 4.12 -0.54 3.68
N ARG A 85 5.34 -0.07 3.41
CA ARG A 85 5.63 1.30 2.95
C ARG A 85 4.92 1.64 1.63
N TRP A 86 4.97 0.71 0.67
CA TRP A 86 4.39 0.92 -0.66
C TRP A 86 2.90 0.55 -0.71
N GLY A 87 2.39 -0.21 0.29
CA GLY A 87 1.02 -0.73 0.31
C GLY A 87 0.77 -1.81 -0.75
N GLU A 88 1.83 -2.44 -1.25
CA GLU A 88 1.84 -3.42 -2.35
C GLU A 88 2.74 -4.60 -2.00
N PRO A 89 2.61 -5.77 -2.65
CA PRO A 89 3.59 -6.83 -2.53
C PRO A 89 4.98 -6.33 -2.92
N ASN A 90 6.00 -6.67 -2.12
CA ASN A 90 7.38 -6.34 -2.45
C ASN A 90 8.08 -7.52 -3.08
N ILE A 91 8.54 -7.37 -4.32
CA ILE A 91 9.31 -8.36 -5.07
C ILE A 91 10.78 -7.96 -5.02
N PHE A 92 11.67 -8.88 -4.65
CA PHE A 92 13.08 -8.59 -4.51
C PHE A 92 13.97 -9.79 -4.84
N PHE A 93 15.23 -9.51 -5.13
CA PHE A 93 16.22 -10.56 -5.32
C PHE A 93 16.81 -10.99 -3.97
N LEU A 94 16.63 -12.26 -3.61
CA LEU A 94 17.22 -12.85 -2.41
C LEU A 94 18.71 -13.19 -2.63
N ALA A 95 19.04 -13.56 -3.84
CA ALA A 95 20.40 -13.81 -4.35
C ALA A 95 20.41 -13.51 -5.85
N PRO A 96 21.57 -13.43 -6.53
CA PRO A 96 21.61 -13.31 -7.98
C PRO A 96 20.71 -14.36 -8.65
N GLY A 97 19.84 -13.94 -9.55
CA GLY A 97 18.87 -14.77 -10.24
C GLY A 97 17.72 -15.37 -9.40
N ILE A 98 17.74 -15.28 -8.07
CA ILE A 98 16.66 -15.79 -7.19
C ILE A 98 15.74 -14.66 -6.77
N VAL A 99 14.49 -14.72 -7.23
CA VAL A 99 13.43 -13.78 -6.90
C VAL A 99 12.49 -14.35 -5.85
N THR A 100 12.07 -13.52 -4.92
CA THR A 100 11.05 -13.81 -3.92
C THR A 100 10.14 -12.60 -3.73
N TRP A 101 8.99 -12.78 -3.11
CA TRP A 101 8.05 -11.69 -2.84
C TRP A 101 7.42 -11.82 -1.47
N THR A 102 7.17 -10.68 -0.87
CA THR A 102 6.54 -10.56 0.45
C THR A 102 5.25 -9.77 0.34
N VAL A 103 4.20 -10.30 0.97
CA VAL A 103 2.93 -9.62 1.17
C VAL A 103 2.82 -9.29 2.65
N ALA A 104 2.69 -8.01 3.00
CA ALA A 104 2.45 -7.60 4.36
C ALA A 104 1.04 -8.00 4.82
N LEU A 105 0.94 -8.51 6.03
CA LEU A 105 -0.32 -8.85 6.69
C LEU A 105 -0.65 -7.77 7.71
N VAL A 106 -1.68 -6.99 7.40
CA VAL A 106 -2.09 -5.83 8.19
C VAL A 106 -3.57 -5.95 8.51
N GLU A 107 -3.94 -5.81 9.77
CA GLU A 107 -5.30 -5.66 10.22
C GLU A 107 -5.50 -4.23 10.70
N ASP A 108 -6.41 -3.48 10.08
CA ASP A 108 -6.56 -2.02 10.21
C ASP A 108 -5.22 -1.29 10.00
N ARG A 109 -4.51 -0.95 11.05
CA ARG A 109 -3.20 -0.26 11.05
C ARG A 109 -2.08 -1.05 11.71
N GLN A 110 -2.36 -2.28 12.14
CA GLN A 110 -1.39 -3.12 12.84
C GLN A 110 -0.76 -4.14 11.88
N VAL A 111 0.57 -4.16 11.83
CA VAL A 111 1.34 -5.17 11.07
C VAL A 111 1.41 -6.45 11.90
N MET A 112 0.78 -7.51 11.42
CA MET A 112 0.70 -8.82 12.06
C MET A 112 1.82 -9.77 11.63
N GLY A 113 2.43 -9.53 10.48
CA GLY A 113 3.46 -10.37 9.89
C GLY A 113 3.51 -10.26 8.38
N GLY A 114 3.97 -11.29 7.69
CA GLY A 114 4.01 -11.31 6.24
C GLY A 114 3.85 -12.71 5.66
N LEU A 115 3.40 -12.78 4.40
CA LEU A 115 3.48 -13.99 3.59
C LEU A 115 4.64 -13.88 2.62
N ILE A 116 5.50 -14.90 2.61
CA ILE A 116 6.49 -15.10 1.55
C ILE A 116 5.83 -15.99 0.51
N GLY A 117 5.70 -15.51 -0.73
CA GLY A 117 4.97 -16.21 -1.77
C GLY A 117 5.70 -17.41 -2.35
N GLY A 118 7.01 -17.39 -2.30
CA GLY A 118 7.90 -18.46 -2.77
C GLY A 118 9.26 -17.90 -3.17
N GLU A 119 10.12 -18.80 -3.60
CA GLU A 119 11.37 -18.46 -4.27
C GLU A 119 11.39 -19.11 -5.65
N VAL A 120 11.82 -18.36 -6.65
CA VAL A 120 11.91 -18.82 -8.04
C VAL A 120 13.20 -18.31 -8.68
N VAL A 121 13.68 -18.99 -9.72
CA VAL A 121 14.77 -18.48 -10.55
C VAL A 121 14.15 -17.65 -11.68
N ALA A 122 14.58 -16.39 -11.80
CA ALA A 122 14.23 -15.54 -12.92
C ALA A 122 15.14 -15.90 -14.10
N GLU A 123 14.53 -16.20 -15.28
CA GLU A 123 15.29 -16.45 -16.50
C GLU A 123 16.39 -17.52 -16.31
N ASP A 124 16.02 -18.80 -16.41
CA ASP A 124 16.80 -19.98 -16.00
C ASP A 124 18.05 -20.22 -16.87
N GLU A 125 19.04 -19.34 -16.76
CA GLU A 125 20.37 -19.60 -17.30
C GLU A 125 21.16 -20.47 -16.31
N PRO A 126 21.91 -21.49 -16.78
CA PRO A 126 22.72 -22.36 -15.91
C PRO A 126 23.74 -21.58 -15.06
N GLU A 127 24.22 -20.45 -15.57
CA GLU A 127 25.18 -19.57 -14.91
C GLU A 127 24.55 -18.89 -13.69
N ASP A 128 23.28 -18.48 -13.77
CA ASP A 128 22.55 -17.84 -12.68
C ASP A 128 22.42 -18.75 -11.46
N ARG A 129 22.13 -20.04 -11.68
CA ARG A 129 22.04 -21.03 -10.60
C ARG A 129 23.38 -21.28 -9.91
N LEU A 130 24.48 -21.26 -10.66
CA LEU A 130 25.82 -21.38 -10.11
C LEU A 130 26.20 -20.14 -9.30
N GLU A 131 25.92 -18.96 -9.83
CA GLU A 131 26.18 -17.70 -9.15
C GLU A 131 25.37 -17.57 -7.85
N ALA A 132 24.07 -17.89 -7.89
CA ALA A 132 23.22 -17.95 -6.72
C ALA A 132 23.76 -18.90 -5.64
N THR A 133 24.20 -20.08 -6.04
CA THR A 133 24.79 -21.08 -5.12
C THR A 133 26.06 -20.54 -4.46
N ASN A 134 26.96 -19.94 -5.25
CA ASN A 134 28.18 -19.36 -4.74
C ASN A 134 27.93 -18.17 -3.79
N HIS A 135 26.97 -17.32 -4.15
CA HIS A 135 26.55 -16.20 -3.31
C HIS A 135 25.99 -16.69 -1.95
N LEU A 136 25.09 -17.67 -1.95
CA LEU A 136 24.52 -18.22 -0.73
C LEU A 136 25.61 -18.86 0.16
N ALA A 137 26.56 -19.56 -0.44
CA ALA A 137 27.69 -20.12 0.29
C ALA A 137 28.58 -19.04 0.89
N ALA A 138 28.88 -17.97 0.17
CA ALA A 138 29.63 -16.79 0.67
C ALA A 138 28.90 -16.08 1.81
N CYS A 139 27.55 -16.15 1.84
CA CYS A 139 26.72 -15.58 2.89
C CYS A 139 26.50 -16.52 4.10
N GLY A 140 27.19 -17.67 4.15
CA GLY A 140 27.22 -18.56 5.30
C GLY A 140 26.37 -19.83 5.19
N ALA A 141 25.77 -20.13 4.03
CA ALA A 141 25.17 -21.43 3.78
C ALA A 141 26.26 -22.50 3.60
N SER A 142 26.02 -23.75 4.01
CA SER A 142 26.85 -24.83 3.54
C SER A 142 26.66 -25.01 2.04
N ARG A 143 27.70 -25.47 1.34
CA ARG A 143 27.62 -25.65 -0.12
C ARG A 143 26.53 -26.64 -0.52
N GLU A 144 26.37 -27.70 0.25
CA GLU A 144 25.33 -28.70 0.06
C GLU A 144 23.93 -28.10 0.22
N ALA A 145 23.71 -27.32 1.27
CA ALA A 145 22.45 -26.63 1.51
C ALA A 145 22.11 -25.62 0.41
N ALA A 146 23.10 -24.86 -0.07
CA ALA A 146 22.91 -23.91 -1.17
C ALA A 146 22.55 -24.64 -2.49
N VAL A 147 23.26 -25.72 -2.82
CA VAL A 147 22.98 -26.53 -4.03
C VAL A 147 21.59 -27.17 -3.95
N GLU A 148 21.24 -27.79 -2.82
CA GLU A 148 19.91 -28.40 -2.61
C GLU A 148 18.80 -27.36 -2.78
N PHE A 149 18.96 -26.19 -2.16
CA PHE A 149 17.99 -25.11 -2.24
C PHE A 149 17.80 -24.64 -3.68
N VAL A 150 18.87 -24.22 -4.36
CA VAL A 150 18.82 -23.66 -5.72
C VAL A 150 18.29 -24.66 -6.74
N ARG A 151 18.69 -25.95 -6.62
CA ARG A 151 18.22 -27.02 -7.51
C ARG A 151 16.71 -27.24 -7.43
N GLY A 152 16.12 -27.05 -6.24
CA GLY A 152 14.69 -27.24 -5.99
C GLY A 152 13.80 -26.07 -6.45
N LEU A 153 14.36 -24.96 -6.92
CA LEU A 153 13.59 -23.78 -7.31
C LEU A 153 13.02 -23.91 -8.73
N PRO A 154 11.72 -23.58 -8.93
CA PRO A 154 11.15 -23.48 -10.27
C PRO A 154 11.67 -22.24 -10.98
N SER A 155 11.69 -22.28 -12.31
CA SER A 155 12.02 -21.13 -13.14
C SER A 155 10.75 -20.44 -13.62
N TRP A 156 10.69 -19.10 -13.49
CA TRP A 156 9.55 -18.30 -13.88
C TRP A 156 9.96 -17.02 -14.62
N PRO A 157 9.19 -16.58 -15.62
CA PRO A 157 9.34 -15.27 -16.21
C PRO A 157 8.91 -14.20 -15.19
N GLN A 158 9.51 -13.01 -15.28
CA GLN A 158 9.25 -11.90 -14.37
C GLN A 158 7.76 -11.51 -14.30
N SER A 159 7.04 -11.55 -15.43
CA SER A 159 5.61 -11.24 -15.49
C SER A 159 4.77 -12.16 -14.59
N LYS A 160 5.11 -13.44 -14.53
CA LYS A 160 4.43 -14.43 -13.68
C LYS A 160 4.68 -14.16 -12.19
N THR A 161 5.86 -13.66 -11.82
CA THR A 161 6.17 -13.31 -10.43
C THR A 161 5.31 -12.16 -9.92
N GLN A 162 5.11 -11.13 -10.74
CA GLN A 162 4.23 -10.02 -10.38
C GLN A 162 2.78 -10.47 -10.21
N GLU A 163 2.26 -11.22 -11.18
CA GLU A 163 0.90 -11.77 -11.11
C GLU A 163 0.70 -12.64 -9.85
N ALA A 164 1.66 -13.50 -9.55
CA ALA A 164 1.61 -14.37 -8.37
C ALA A 164 1.67 -13.57 -7.06
N ALA A 165 2.46 -12.50 -7.00
CA ALA A 165 2.54 -11.63 -5.83
C ALA A 165 1.20 -10.91 -5.57
N ASP A 166 0.60 -10.33 -6.60
CA ASP A 166 -0.70 -9.66 -6.53
C ASP A 166 -1.83 -10.64 -6.18
N ARG A 167 -1.72 -11.85 -6.71
CA ARG A 167 -2.69 -12.92 -6.43
C ARG A 167 -2.62 -13.40 -4.98
N LEU A 168 -1.42 -13.55 -4.43
CA LEU A 168 -1.24 -13.92 -3.02
C LEU A 168 -1.85 -12.87 -2.09
N PHE A 169 -1.63 -11.59 -2.38
CA PHE A 169 -2.25 -10.47 -1.67
C PHE A 169 -3.77 -10.57 -1.71
N SER A 170 -4.35 -10.69 -2.92
CA SER A 170 -5.80 -10.73 -3.12
C SER A 170 -6.45 -11.94 -2.44
N LEU A 171 -5.81 -13.11 -2.50
CA LEU A 171 -6.29 -14.34 -1.87
C LEU A 171 -6.34 -14.20 -0.35
N PHE A 172 -5.27 -13.68 0.26
CA PHE A 172 -5.22 -13.54 1.71
C PHE A 172 -6.30 -12.58 2.22
N TYR A 173 -6.40 -11.38 1.68
CA TYR A 173 -7.37 -10.39 2.16
C TYR A 173 -8.82 -10.79 1.88
N ARG A 174 -9.08 -11.57 0.84
CA ARG A 174 -10.39 -12.18 0.60
C ARG A 174 -10.74 -13.24 1.65
N ASN A 175 -9.77 -14.09 2.00
CA ASN A 175 -10.00 -15.20 2.92
C ASN A 175 -10.04 -14.76 4.39
N SER A 176 -9.28 -13.72 4.75
CA SER A 176 -9.25 -13.19 6.11
C SER A 176 -10.41 -12.27 6.44
N GLY A 177 -10.96 -11.59 5.44
CA GLY A 177 -11.91 -10.50 5.66
C GLY A 177 -11.31 -9.29 6.37
N TRP A 178 -9.97 -9.24 6.51
CA TRP A 178 -9.27 -8.10 7.12
C TRP A 178 -9.32 -6.88 6.21
N PHE A 179 -9.37 -5.72 6.83
CA PHE A 179 -9.32 -4.44 6.13
C PHE A 179 -7.94 -3.77 6.33
N PRO A 180 -7.06 -3.80 5.33
CA PRO A 180 -5.68 -3.32 5.46
C PRO A 180 -5.57 -1.80 5.29
N ARG A 181 -6.21 -1.02 6.18
CA ARG A 181 -6.27 0.44 6.07
C ARG A 181 -4.89 1.08 5.90
N LEU A 182 -3.90 0.63 6.66
CA LEU A 182 -2.52 1.15 6.56
C LEU A 182 -1.95 0.95 5.14
N LEU A 183 -2.16 -0.23 4.55
CA LEU A 183 -1.65 -0.52 3.20
C LEU A 183 -2.37 0.32 2.14
N GLU A 184 -3.68 0.51 2.28
CA GLU A 184 -4.45 1.35 1.37
C GLU A 184 -4.00 2.81 1.44
N GLU A 185 -3.84 3.37 2.65
CA GLU A 185 -3.32 4.72 2.86
C GLU A 185 -1.92 4.89 2.26
N ASN A 186 -1.02 3.93 2.46
CA ASN A 186 0.34 3.96 1.93
C ASN A 186 0.36 3.81 0.41
N ARG A 187 -0.50 2.94 -0.15
CA ARG A 187 -0.65 2.79 -1.60
C ARG A 187 -1.15 4.08 -2.26
N GLU A 188 -2.13 4.74 -1.66
CA GLU A 188 -2.61 6.02 -2.16
C GLU A 188 -1.50 7.10 -2.14
N ARG A 189 -0.69 7.15 -1.08
CA ARG A 189 0.48 8.05 -1.01
C ARG A 189 1.48 7.76 -2.11
N THR A 190 1.81 6.49 -2.31
CA THR A 190 2.75 6.04 -3.34
C THR A 190 2.27 6.44 -4.73
N LEU A 191 1.00 6.19 -5.06
CA LEU A 191 0.41 6.56 -6.34
C LEU A 191 0.45 8.09 -6.54
N GLN A 192 0.13 8.86 -5.50
CA GLN A 192 0.22 10.32 -5.55
C GLN A 192 1.65 10.79 -5.85
N GLN A 193 2.65 10.23 -5.17
CA GLN A 193 4.05 10.60 -5.39
C GLN A 193 4.54 10.24 -6.80
N ARG A 194 4.13 9.08 -7.33
CA ARG A 194 4.43 8.70 -8.72
C ARG A 194 3.84 9.70 -9.71
N GLU A 195 2.57 10.08 -9.57
CA GLU A 195 1.92 11.04 -10.46
C GLU A 195 2.60 12.43 -10.41
N ILE A 196 3.00 12.89 -9.21
CA ILE A 196 3.73 14.15 -9.06
C ILE A 196 5.12 14.06 -9.71
N ALA A 197 5.85 12.97 -9.52
CA ALA A 197 7.16 12.75 -10.12
C ALA A 197 7.08 12.68 -11.65
N GLU A 198 6.09 12.01 -12.20
CA GLU A 198 5.83 11.95 -13.65
C GLU A 198 5.56 13.35 -14.22
N GLU A 199 4.77 14.17 -13.52
CA GLU A 199 4.51 15.55 -13.96
C GLU A 199 5.77 16.43 -13.91
N ILE A 200 6.60 16.30 -12.85
CA ILE A 200 7.90 16.97 -12.77
C ILE A 200 8.78 16.56 -13.94
N HIS A 201 8.86 15.27 -14.24
CA HIS A 201 9.64 14.75 -15.35
C HIS A 201 9.14 15.29 -16.69
N ARG A 202 7.82 15.25 -16.91
CA ARG A 202 7.18 15.79 -18.13
C ARG A 202 7.49 17.27 -18.32
N ARG A 203 7.36 18.10 -17.27
CA ARG A 203 7.66 19.53 -17.35
C ARG A 203 9.14 19.81 -17.61
N LYS A 204 10.04 19.03 -17.00
CA LYS A 204 11.47 19.13 -17.27
C LYS A 204 11.81 18.82 -18.73
N SER A 205 11.23 17.75 -19.29
CA SER A 205 11.49 17.33 -20.67
C SER A 205 10.93 18.29 -21.71
N THR A 206 9.82 18.98 -21.40
CA THR A 206 9.21 19.99 -22.30
C THR A 206 9.72 21.41 -22.10
N GLY A 207 10.58 21.63 -21.09
CA GLY A 207 11.03 22.98 -20.73
C GLY A 207 9.96 23.88 -20.13
N GLN A 208 8.78 23.33 -19.77
CA GLN A 208 7.66 24.08 -19.25
C GLN A 208 7.93 24.51 -17.80
N ARG A 209 8.02 25.83 -17.57
CA ARG A 209 8.26 26.43 -16.23
C ARG A 209 7.18 27.42 -15.82
N ASP A 210 6.07 27.46 -16.55
CA ASP A 210 4.99 28.40 -16.24
C ASP A 210 4.32 28.06 -14.91
N PHE A 211 3.92 29.11 -14.18
CA PHE A 211 3.11 28.95 -12.98
C PHE A 211 1.75 28.32 -13.34
N PRO A 212 1.23 27.34 -12.56
CA PRO A 212 0.06 26.54 -12.95
C PRO A 212 -1.28 27.25 -12.71
N LEU A 213 -1.43 28.49 -13.17
CA LEU A 213 -2.68 29.27 -13.05
C LEU A 213 -3.87 28.63 -13.78
N ARG A 214 -3.59 27.90 -14.87
CA ARG A 214 -4.62 27.19 -15.62
C ARG A 214 -5.14 26.00 -14.84
N GLU A 215 -4.24 25.25 -14.26
CA GLU A 215 -4.54 24.09 -13.41
C GLU A 215 -5.35 24.50 -12.19
N GLU A 216 -5.03 25.62 -11.57
CA GLU A 216 -5.77 26.18 -10.45
C GLU A 216 -7.24 26.47 -10.81
N ARG A 217 -7.50 27.17 -11.93
CA ARG A 217 -8.88 27.45 -12.38
C ARG A 217 -9.66 26.18 -12.76
N MET A 218 -9.00 25.23 -13.41
CA MET A 218 -9.61 23.95 -13.76
C MET A 218 -9.95 23.13 -12.53
N LEU A 219 -9.12 23.18 -11.49
CA LEU A 219 -9.35 22.48 -10.24
C LEU A 219 -10.68 22.89 -9.60
N LEU A 220 -10.98 24.19 -9.58
CA LEU A 220 -12.26 24.68 -9.10
C LEU A 220 -13.46 24.16 -9.89
N SER A 221 -13.36 24.12 -11.21
CA SER A 221 -14.40 23.55 -12.05
C SER A 221 -14.68 22.09 -11.72
N LEU A 222 -13.62 21.30 -11.51
CA LEU A 222 -13.74 19.88 -11.14
C LEU A 222 -14.33 19.69 -9.75
N ILE A 223 -14.01 20.56 -8.79
CA ILE A 223 -14.59 20.55 -7.43
C ILE A 223 -16.09 20.84 -7.53
N ARG A 224 -16.50 21.87 -8.26
CA ARG A 224 -17.91 22.24 -8.45
C ARG A 224 -18.71 21.14 -9.16
N SER A 225 -18.12 20.45 -10.11
CA SER A 225 -18.77 19.32 -10.81
C SER A 225 -18.77 18.02 -10.01
N GLY A 226 -18.10 17.96 -8.85
CA GLY A 226 -17.98 16.76 -8.02
C GLY A 226 -17.03 15.70 -8.58
N ASP A 227 -16.23 16.01 -9.60
CA ASP A 227 -15.25 15.08 -10.18
C ASP A 227 -14.01 14.95 -9.29
N ARG A 228 -14.10 14.09 -8.27
CA ARG A 228 -13.02 13.84 -7.30
C ARG A 228 -11.76 13.29 -7.95
N LYS A 229 -11.92 12.37 -8.90
CA LYS A 229 -10.78 11.74 -9.57
C LYS A 229 -10.02 12.75 -10.43
N GLY A 230 -10.73 13.55 -11.20
CA GLY A 230 -10.16 14.64 -11.99
C GLY A 230 -9.49 15.70 -11.12
N ALA A 231 -10.14 16.09 -10.01
CA ALA A 231 -9.61 17.07 -9.07
C ALA A 231 -8.31 16.59 -8.41
N ARG A 232 -8.23 15.36 -7.93
CA ARG A 232 -6.99 14.77 -7.35
C ARG A 232 -5.86 14.73 -8.38
N LYS A 233 -6.14 14.28 -9.61
CA LYS A 233 -5.14 14.23 -10.70
C LYS A 233 -4.63 15.63 -11.06
N LEU A 234 -5.51 16.61 -11.10
CA LEU A 234 -5.13 17.98 -11.40
C LEU A 234 -4.35 18.63 -10.24
N LEU A 235 -4.71 18.32 -8.98
CA LEU A 235 -3.93 18.72 -7.81
C LEU A 235 -2.49 18.19 -7.89
N ASN A 236 -2.28 16.91 -8.25
CA ASN A 236 -0.95 16.33 -8.38
C ASN A 236 -0.12 17.02 -9.47
N ARG A 237 -0.75 17.42 -10.58
CA ARG A 237 -0.10 18.25 -11.61
C ARG A 237 0.27 19.64 -11.11
N TYR A 238 -0.61 20.27 -10.35
CA TYR A 238 -0.33 21.55 -9.71
C TYR A 238 0.86 21.45 -8.75
N LEU A 239 0.85 20.46 -7.86
CA LEU A 239 1.95 20.22 -6.92
C LEU A 239 3.27 19.93 -7.64
N GLY A 240 3.26 19.12 -8.70
CA GLY A 240 4.45 18.87 -9.53
C GLY A 240 5.02 20.16 -10.16
N ALA A 241 4.15 21.07 -10.60
CA ALA A 241 4.56 22.36 -11.13
C ALA A 241 5.18 23.25 -10.03
N VAL A 242 4.56 23.34 -8.87
CA VAL A 242 5.03 24.12 -7.71
C VAL A 242 6.37 23.60 -7.20
N PHE A 243 6.53 22.28 -7.06
CA PHE A 243 7.77 21.66 -6.59
C PHE A 243 8.94 21.81 -7.60
N LEU A 244 8.60 21.92 -8.90
CA LEU A 244 9.63 22.20 -9.92
C LEU A 244 10.10 23.65 -9.88
N GLN A 245 9.24 24.58 -9.46
CA GLN A 245 9.59 26.03 -9.45
C GLN A 245 10.46 26.42 -8.27
N SER A 246 10.27 25.79 -7.11
CA SER A 246 11.01 26.12 -5.90
C SER A 246 11.32 24.87 -5.08
N SER A 247 12.57 24.80 -4.63
CA SER A 247 12.98 23.84 -3.58
C SER A 247 12.88 24.45 -2.18
N ASP A 248 12.57 25.74 -2.07
CA ASP A 248 12.37 26.43 -0.79
C ASP A 248 11.00 26.07 -0.21
N ARG A 249 11.03 25.40 0.94
CA ARG A 249 9.82 25.00 1.68
C ARG A 249 8.89 26.16 1.98
N VAL A 250 9.43 27.30 2.36
CA VAL A 250 8.63 28.48 2.73
C VAL A 250 7.81 28.96 1.53
N VAL A 251 8.44 29.01 0.36
CA VAL A 251 7.78 29.40 -0.89
C VAL A 251 6.72 28.39 -1.27
N VAL A 252 7.04 27.09 -1.22
CA VAL A 252 6.09 26.03 -1.55
C VAL A 252 4.90 26.03 -0.60
N HIS A 253 5.12 26.15 0.71
CA HIS A 253 4.03 26.24 1.69
C HIS A 253 3.14 27.47 1.44
N ALA A 254 3.73 28.64 1.12
CA ALA A 254 2.97 29.84 0.82
C ALA A 254 2.05 29.64 -0.41
N LEU A 255 2.56 29.06 -1.50
CA LEU A 255 1.79 28.77 -2.71
C LEU A 255 0.65 27.79 -2.47
N VAL A 256 0.90 26.76 -1.64
CA VAL A 256 -0.11 25.76 -1.28
C VAL A 256 -1.21 26.38 -0.38
N ILE A 257 -0.84 27.26 0.56
CA ILE A 257 -1.80 27.97 1.40
C ILE A 257 -2.63 28.95 0.56
N GLU A 258 -2.01 29.60 -0.44
CA GLU A 258 -2.72 30.47 -1.38
C GLU A 258 -3.77 29.68 -2.17
N LEU A 259 -3.39 28.49 -2.71
CA LEU A 259 -4.34 27.59 -3.35
C LEU A 259 -5.50 27.22 -2.41
N LEU A 260 -5.20 26.84 -1.17
CA LEU A 260 -6.22 26.51 -0.17
C LEU A 260 -7.17 27.69 0.06
N GLY A 261 -6.64 28.89 0.24
CA GLY A 261 -7.43 30.11 0.39
C GLY A 261 -8.32 30.40 -0.83
N TYR A 262 -7.83 30.09 -2.02
CA TYR A 262 -8.61 30.23 -3.25
C TYR A 262 -9.77 29.20 -3.31
N LEU A 263 -9.52 27.95 -2.96
CA LEU A 263 -10.54 26.90 -2.87
C LEU A 263 -11.65 27.27 -1.87
N VAL A 264 -11.27 27.74 -0.69
CA VAL A 264 -12.23 28.19 0.35
C VAL A 264 -13.09 29.33 -0.14
N ARG A 265 -12.49 30.40 -0.67
CA ARG A 265 -13.26 31.56 -1.21
C ARG A 265 -14.28 31.16 -2.24
N THR A 266 -13.93 30.19 -3.09
CA THR A 266 -14.83 29.72 -4.14
C THR A 266 -15.96 28.85 -3.58
N ALA A 267 -15.68 28.02 -2.59
CA ALA A 267 -16.70 27.22 -1.91
C ALA A 267 -17.66 28.06 -1.08
N VAL A 268 -17.20 29.20 -0.57
CA VAL A 268 -17.99 30.12 0.26
C VAL A 268 -19.01 30.92 -0.54
N GLN A 269 -18.71 31.23 -1.81
CA GLN A 269 -19.61 32.10 -2.63
C GLN A 269 -21.02 31.51 -2.77
N ASP A 270 -21.17 30.21 -2.66
CA ASP A 270 -22.43 29.48 -2.85
C ASP A 270 -22.92 28.76 -1.57
N SER A 271 -22.29 29.00 -0.39
CA SER A 271 -22.56 28.20 0.81
C SER A 271 -23.04 29.01 2.00
N PRO A 272 -24.15 28.63 2.67
CA PRO A 272 -24.61 29.24 3.91
C PRO A 272 -23.75 28.87 5.15
N HIS A 273 -22.72 28.00 5.01
CA HIS A 273 -21.94 27.43 6.11
C HIS A 273 -20.49 27.97 6.15
N LEU A 274 -20.35 29.28 6.03
CA LEU A 274 -19.09 30.02 6.03
C LEU A 274 -18.18 29.66 7.22
N GLU A 275 -18.74 29.58 8.43
CA GLU A 275 -17.97 29.33 9.66
C GLU A 275 -17.28 27.97 9.64
N SER A 276 -17.98 26.91 9.24
CA SER A 276 -17.40 25.54 9.15
C SER A 276 -16.28 25.44 8.11
N LEU A 277 -16.42 26.15 6.98
CA LEU A 277 -15.40 26.20 5.93
C LEU A 277 -14.15 26.95 6.40
N ILE A 278 -14.32 28.06 7.12
CA ILE A 278 -13.20 28.82 7.68
C ILE A 278 -12.49 28.01 8.76
N GLU A 279 -13.23 27.35 9.66
CA GLU A 279 -12.64 26.50 10.71
C GLU A 279 -11.82 25.35 10.11
N SER A 280 -12.35 24.66 9.09
CA SER A 280 -11.62 23.62 8.38
C SER A 280 -10.37 24.17 7.69
N SER A 281 -10.46 25.34 7.05
CA SER A 281 -9.32 26.01 6.43
C SER A 281 -8.19 26.29 7.43
N HIS A 282 -8.50 26.77 8.62
CA HIS A 282 -7.51 27.00 9.68
C HIS A 282 -6.81 25.70 10.11
N LYS A 283 -7.56 24.62 10.30
CA LYS A 283 -7.01 23.30 10.65
C LYS A 283 -6.03 22.81 9.57
N TRP A 284 -6.41 22.94 8.30
CA TRP A 284 -5.56 22.51 7.19
C TRP A 284 -4.34 23.41 7.01
N THR A 285 -4.48 24.73 7.17
CA THR A 285 -3.34 25.67 7.15
C THR A 285 -2.30 25.30 8.20
N ALA A 286 -2.74 25.04 9.44
CA ALA A 286 -1.82 24.62 10.51
C ALA A 286 -1.08 23.31 10.17
N ARG A 287 -1.77 22.33 9.57
CA ARG A 287 -1.15 21.06 9.13
C ARG A 287 -0.16 21.28 7.98
N ILE A 288 -0.50 22.12 7.00
CA ILE A 288 0.39 22.46 5.88
C ILE A 288 1.68 23.10 6.42
N MET A 289 1.57 24.04 7.37
CA MET A 289 2.74 24.68 7.98
C MET A 289 3.61 23.70 8.78
N ALA A 290 3.01 22.66 9.36
CA ALA A 290 3.68 21.62 10.13
C ALA A 290 4.26 20.48 9.25
N ALA A 291 4.00 20.46 7.94
CA ALA A 291 4.48 19.43 7.04
C ALA A 291 6.01 19.34 7.06
N ARG A 292 6.54 18.10 7.18
CA ARG A 292 7.98 17.87 7.36
C ARG A 292 8.77 17.88 6.06
N ASP A 293 8.15 17.42 5.00
CA ASP A 293 8.71 17.29 3.66
C ASP A 293 7.63 17.42 2.58
N PHE A 294 8.02 17.32 1.32
CA PHE A 294 7.10 17.47 0.19
C PHE A 294 6.12 16.29 0.06
N GLU A 295 6.48 15.11 0.54
CA GLU A 295 5.61 13.94 0.55
C GLU A 295 4.48 14.15 1.58
N ASP A 296 4.82 14.52 2.79
CA ASP A 296 3.87 14.85 3.86
C ASP A 296 2.95 16.00 3.44
N LEU A 297 3.51 17.07 2.87
CA LEU A 297 2.76 18.20 2.32
C LEU A 297 1.75 17.77 1.26
N SER A 298 2.17 16.97 0.28
CA SER A 298 1.30 16.49 -0.81
C SER A 298 0.13 15.69 -0.27
N HIS A 299 0.37 14.83 0.71
CA HIS A 299 -0.67 14.03 1.35
C HIS A 299 -1.66 14.90 2.16
N ILE A 300 -1.15 15.88 2.91
CA ILE A 300 -1.97 16.82 3.66
C ILE A 300 -2.89 17.61 2.71
N VAL A 301 -2.36 18.10 1.60
CA VAL A 301 -3.12 18.90 0.62
C VAL A 301 -4.18 18.06 -0.09
N LYS A 302 -3.86 16.79 -0.44
CA LYS A 302 -4.86 15.86 -0.97
C LYS A 302 -6.03 15.66 0.01
N ASN A 303 -5.71 15.43 1.28
CA ASN A 303 -6.74 15.24 2.31
C ASN A 303 -7.56 16.51 2.53
N ALA A 304 -6.94 17.69 2.46
CA ALA A 304 -7.67 18.97 2.50
C ALA A 304 -8.64 19.10 1.33
N LEU A 305 -8.19 18.77 0.09
CA LEU A 305 -9.05 18.77 -1.09
C LEU A 305 -10.24 17.82 -0.92
N ASP A 306 -10.01 16.61 -0.45
CA ASP A 306 -11.08 15.63 -0.21
C ASP A 306 -12.10 16.11 0.82
N ASP A 307 -11.64 16.73 1.89
CA ASP A 307 -12.48 17.31 2.94
C ASP A 307 -13.32 18.47 2.39
N PHE A 308 -12.72 19.40 1.62
CA PHE A 308 -13.45 20.47 0.94
C PHE A 308 -14.48 19.93 -0.04
N MET A 309 -14.16 18.94 -0.83
CA MET A 309 -15.10 18.33 -1.76
C MET A 309 -16.26 17.65 -1.04
N ASN A 310 -16.02 17.02 0.12
CA ASN A 310 -17.08 16.48 0.95
C ASN A 310 -18.00 17.58 1.47
N MET A 311 -17.45 18.68 1.97
CA MET A 311 -18.25 19.81 2.47
C MET A 311 -19.07 20.46 1.35
N VAL A 312 -18.46 20.76 0.20
CA VAL A 312 -19.16 21.35 -0.95
C VAL A 312 -20.29 20.44 -1.43
N PHE A 313 -20.05 19.13 -1.51
CA PHE A 313 -21.05 18.15 -1.93
C PHE A 313 -22.20 18.06 -0.92
N LEU A 314 -21.91 17.90 0.37
CA LEU A 314 -22.93 17.81 1.42
C LEU A 314 -23.75 19.09 1.55
N LEU A 315 -23.12 20.25 1.42
CA LEU A 315 -23.76 21.56 1.56
C LEU A 315 -24.58 21.92 0.32
N GLY A 316 -24.11 21.58 -0.89
CA GLY A 316 -24.84 21.78 -2.14
C GLY A 316 -26.14 20.96 -2.18
N PHE A 317 -26.13 19.71 -1.76
CA PHE A 317 -27.32 18.87 -1.67
C PHE A 317 -28.36 19.38 -0.66
N ARG A 318 -27.90 20.03 0.43
CA ARG A 318 -28.82 20.58 1.44
C ARG A 318 -29.57 21.82 0.96
N SER A 319 -28.95 22.64 0.10
CA SER A 319 -29.58 23.88 -0.38
C SER A 319 -30.67 23.59 -1.41
N ASP A 320 -30.43 22.63 -2.32
CA ASP A 320 -31.33 22.39 -3.45
C ASP A 320 -32.47 21.41 -3.13
N HIS A 321 -32.25 20.50 -2.17
CA HIS A 321 -33.22 19.47 -1.80
C HIS A 321 -33.24 19.18 -0.28
N PRO A 322 -34.04 19.92 0.52
CA PRO A 322 -34.10 19.72 1.99
C PRO A 322 -34.44 18.30 2.45
N GLY A 323 -35.17 17.55 1.60
CA GLY A 323 -35.50 16.15 1.85
C GLY A 323 -34.29 15.21 1.75
N VAL A 324 -33.41 15.45 0.77
CA VAL A 324 -32.17 14.69 0.59
C VAL A 324 -31.18 14.99 1.72
N GLY A 325 -31.08 16.24 2.16
CA GLY A 325 -30.26 16.63 3.31
C GLY A 325 -30.65 15.86 4.58
N ARG A 326 -31.94 15.77 4.89
CA ARG A 326 -32.44 14.97 6.03
C ARG A 326 -32.19 13.47 5.90
N ALA A 327 -32.32 12.91 4.69
CA ALA A 327 -32.01 11.52 4.45
C ALA A 327 -30.50 11.22 4.65
N LEU A 328 -29.62 12.09 4.18
CA LEU A 328 -28.16 11.96 4.40
C LEU A 328 -27.78 12.05 5.86
N ASP A 329 -28.38 12.99 6.62
CA ASP A 329 -28.17 13.10 8.07
C ASP A 329 -28.63 11.84 8.81
N TYR A 330 -29.79 11.30 8.41
CA TYR A 330 -30.30 10.06 8.97
C TYR A 330 -29.37 8.89 8.68
N ILE A 331 -28.91 8.72 7.45
CA ILE A 331 -27.95 7.69 7.05
C ILE A 331 -26.63 7.86 7.82
N ALA A 332 -26.08 9.07 7.89
CA ALA A 332 -24.82 9.35 8.59
C ALA A 332 -24.88 9.01 10.09
N THR A 333 -26.07 9.16 10.71
CA THR A 333 -26.28 8.89 12.13
C THR A 333 -26.56 7.41 12.39
N HIS A 334 -27.23 6.70 11.45
CA HIS A 334 -27.76 5.36 11.65
C HIS A 334 -27.16 4.29 10.72
N PHE A 335 -26.07 4.61 9.97
CA PHE A 335 -25.49 3.67 8.97
C PHE A 335 -25.03 2.31 9.54
N ARG A 336 -24.91 2.19 10.86
CA ARG A 336 -24.58 0.94 11.56
C ARG A 336 -25.81 0.13 11.98
N GLU A 337 -27.00 0.69 11.82
CA GLU A 337 -28.24 0.03 12.18
C GLU A 337 -28.88 -0.63 10.94
N ASN A 338 -29.49 -1.78 11.12
CA ASN A 338 -30.28 -2.41 10.05
C ASN A 338 -31.58 -1.64 9.89
N PHE A 339 -31.72 -0.85 8.84
CA PHE A 339 -32.97 -0.19 8.48
C PHE A 339 -33.51 -0.73 7.16
N SER A 340 -34.82 -0.95 7.11
CA SER A 340 -35.59 -1.23 5.88
C SER A 340 -36.19 0.07 5.36
N LEU A 341 -36.23 0.22 4.04
CA LEU A 341 -37.00 1.27 3.37
C LEU A 341 -38.48 1.03 3.53
#